data_b322310fef5e647b2bebeb30c9f3a368
#
_entry.id   b322310fef5e647b2bebeb30c9f3a368
#
_cell.length_a   1.000
_cell.length_b   1.000
_cell.length_c   1.000
_cell.angle_alpha   90.00
_cell.angle_beta   90.00
_cell.angle_gamma   90.00
#
_symmetry.space_group_name_H-M   'P 1'
#
loop_
_entity.id
_entity.type
_entity.pdbx_description
1 polymer ?
#
loop_
_entity_poly.entity_id
_entity_poly.type
_entity_poly.pdbx_seq_one_letter_code
_entity_poly.pdbx_strand_id
1 'polypeptide(L)'
;MKNNEMLNDEGLENVSGGISQDKALAAALKHAGLSRNQVDFVKKVEPDLEHGRKVFEIKFYQGNMEYEYEVDADTGRILKADKDWD
;
A
#
# COMPACT_ATOMS: atom_id res chain seq x y z
N MET A 1 -21.21 -10.14 12.63
CA MET A 1 -20.85 -10.28 12.75
C MET A 1 -20.72 -10.32 12.67
N LYS A 2 -20.57 -10.21 12.49
CA LYS A 2 -20.15 -10.36 12.32
C LYS A 2 -19.85 -10.24 11.99
N ASN A 3 -19.81 -10.16 11.67
CA ASN A 3 -19.26 -10.21 11.22
C ASN A 3 -19.06 -9.97 10.78
N ASN A 4 -19.09 -9.85 10.52
CA ASN A 4 -18.58 -9.82 10.09
C ASN A 4 -18.36 -9.36 9.68
N GLU A 5 -18.34 -9.14 9.51
CA GLU A 5 -17.85 -8.94 9.29
C GLU A 5 -17.43 -8.79 8.98
N MET A 6 -17.43 -8.93 8.73
CA MET A 6 -16.73 -8.99 8.55
C MET A 6 -16.51 -9.24 8.05
N LEU A 7 -16.51 -9.35 7.74
CA LEU A 7 -16.08 -9.76 7.29
C LEU A 7 -16.10 -9.76 6.54
N ASN A 8 -16.10 -9.58 6.13
CA ASN A 8 -15.81 -9.59 5.56
C ASN A 8 -15.54 -9.20 4.98
N ASP A 9 -15.99 -8.97 4.88
CA ASP A 9 -15.43 -8.40 4.24
C ASP A 9 -14.17 -8.44 4.05
N GLU A 10 -13.70 -8.41 4.35
CA GLU A 10 -12.47 -8.53 4.23
C GLU A 10 -12.01 -9.80 3.72
N GLY A 11 -12.53 -10.84 3.92
CA GLY A 11 -12.16 -12.10 3.35
C GLY A 11 -12.30 -12.10 1.87
N LEU A 12 -13.24 -11.39 1.36
CA LEU A 12 -13.43 -11.39 -0.05
C LEU A 12 -12.33 -10.86 -0.84
N GLU A 13 -11.61 -9.92 -0.33
CA GLU A 13 -10.56 -9.36 -1.04
C GLU A 13 -9.47 -10.28 -1.30
N ASN A 14 -9.38 -11.36 -0.60
CA ASN A 14 -8.31 -12.28 -0.77
C ASN A 14 -8.60 -13.44 -1.62
N VAL A 15 -9.77 -13.46 -2.19
CA VAL A 15 -10.15 -14.58 -3.01
C VAL A 15 -9.23 -14.76 -4.18
N SER A 16 -8.81 -13.70 -4.78
CA SER A 16 -7.93 -13.80 -5.92
C SER A 16 -6.46 -13.92 -5.53
N GLY A 17 -6.16 -13.97 -4.24
CA GLY A 17 -4.82 -14.19 -3.80
C GLY A 17 -3.95 -12.98 -3.69
N GLY A 18 -4.52 -11.81 -3.69
CA GLY A 18 -3.72 -10.61 -3.54
C GLY A 18 -4.29 -9.68 -2.52
N ILE A 19 -3.53 -8.64 -2.17
CA ILE A 19 -4.04 -7.59 -1.30
C ILE A 19 -4.61 -6.47 -2.16
N SER A 20 -5.45 -5.65 -1.57
CA SER A 20 -6.05 -4.52 -2.28
C SER A 20 -5.07 -3.35 -2.31
N GLN A 21 -5.36 -2.40 -3.20
CA GLN A 21 -4.60 -1.16 -3.25
C GLN A 21 -4.65 -0.43 -1.92
N ASP A 22 -5.80 -0.43 -1.26
CA ASP A 22 -5.93 0.24 0.02
C ASP A 22 -5.06 -0.41 1.08
N LYS A 23 -4.98 -1.72 1.08
CA LYS A 23 -4.11 -2.40 2.03
C LYS A 23 -2.65 -2.17 1.73
N ALA A 24 -2.30 -2.09 0.45
CA ALA A 24 -0.93 -1.79 0.07
C ALA A 24 -0.54 -0.39 0.53
N LEU A 25 -1.42 0.57 0.34
CA LEU A 25 -1.15 1.93 0.80
C LEU A 25 -1.04 1.97 2.32
N ALA A 26 -1.91 1.26 3.02
CA ALA A 26 -1.85 1.21 4.47
C ALA A 26 -0.54 0.62 4.96
N ALA A 27 -0.04 -0.40 4.28
CA ALA A 27 1.24 -1.01 4.65
C ALA A 27 2.39 -0.01 4.47
N ALA A 28 2.36 0.74 3.37
CA ALA A 28 3.39 1.74 3.13
C ALA A 28 3.34 2.86 4.16
N LEU A 29 2.14 3.32 4.49
CA LEU A 29 1.97 4.37 5.49
C LEU A 29 2.44 3.92 6.85
N LYS A 30 2.12 2.69 7.21
CA LYS A 30 2.55 2.13 8.48
C LYS A 30 4.06 2.09 8.57
N HIS A 31 4.71 1.66 7.50
CA HIS A 31 6.16 1.61 7.46
C HIS A 31 6.76 3.02 7.60
N ALA A 32 6.11 4.00 6.98
CA ALA A 32 6.57 5.38 7.05
C ALA A 32 6.27 6.04 8.40
N GLY A 33 5.45 5.42 9.22
CA GLY A 33 5.06 5.98 10.50
C GLY A 33 4.03 7.10 10.37
N LEU A 34 3.22 7.06 9.32
CA LEU A 34 2.26 8.12 9.04
C LEU A 34 0.84 7.57 9.03
N SER A 35 -0.11 8.41 9.42
CA SER A 35 -1.51 8.11 9.22
C SER A 35 -1.94 8.74 7.89
N ARG A 36 -3.06 8.26 7.36
CA ARG A 36 -3.53 8.73 6.06
C ARG A 36 -3.75 10.24 6.05
N ASN A 37 -4.25 10.79 7.13
CA ASN A 37 -4.54 12.22 7.17
C ASN A 37 -3.30 13.09 7.37
N GLN A 38 -2.13 12.50 7.57
CA GLN A 38 -0.89 13.24 7.61
C GLN A 38 -0.28 13.38 6.22
N VAL A 39 -0.78 12.62 5.27
CA VAL A 39 -0.27 12.65 3.90
C VAL A 39 -0.99 13.74 3.13
N ASP A 40 -0.24 14.61 2.49
CA ASP A 40 -0.81 15.72 1.75
C ASP A 40 -1.35 15.30 0.39
N PHE A 41 -0.68 14.34 -0.24
CA PHE A 41 -1.04 13.95 -1.59
C PHE A 41 -0.56 12.54 -1.89
N VAL A 42 -1.46 11.70 -2.37
CA VAL A 42 -1.10 10.37 -2.85
C VAL A 42 -1.02 10.45 -4.37
N LYS A 43 0.17 10.35 -4.90
CA LYS A 43 0.39 10.50 -6.32
C LYS A 43 0.08 9.23 -7.08
N LYS A 44 0.37 8.08 -6.50
CA LYS A 44 0.29 6.83 -7.23
C LYS A 44 0.05 5.66 -6.28
N VAL A 45 -0.87 4.81 -6.65
CA VAL A 45 -1.00 3.48 -6.07
C VAL A 45 -1.37 2.59 -7.25
N GLU A 46 -0.38 1.96 -7.87
CA GLU A 46 -0.59 1.25 -9.13
C GLU A 46 0.00 -0.14 -9.10
N PRO A 47 -0.68 -1.10 -9.70
CA PRO A 47 -0.10 -2.44 -9.84
C PRO A 47 0.99 -2.42 -10.92
N ASP A 48 2.00 -3.24 -10.72
CA ASP A 48 3.09 -3.34 -11.67
C ASP A 48 3.69 -4.74 -11.58
N LEU A 49 4.53 -5.07 -12.54
CA LEU A 49 5.31 -6.30 -12.53
C LEU A 49 6.78 -5.95 -12.44
N GLU A 50 7.44 -6.51 -11.42
CA GLU A 50 8.87 -6.31 -11.23
C GLU A 50 9.50 -7.68 -11.20
N HIS A 51 10.29 -7.99 -12.23
CA HIS A 51 10.98 -9.29 -12.30
C HIS A 51 10.01 -10.46 -12.15
N GLY A 52 8.85 -10.33 -12.78
CA GLY A 52 7.84 -11.39 -12.73
C GLY A 52 6.99 -11.41 -11.48
N ARG A 53 7.22 -10.50 -10.56
CA ARG A 53 6.47 -10.43 -9.30
C ARG A 53 5.48 -9.29 -9.37
N LYS A 54 4.26 -9.54 -8.94
CA LYS A 54 3.24 -8.50 -8.86
C LYS A 54 3.50 -7.63 -7.65
N VAL A 55 3.57 -6.33 -7.85
CA VAL A 55 3.79 -5.37 -6.79
C VAL A 55 2.82 -4.22 -6.95
N PHE A 56 2.69 -3.42 -5.90
CA PHE A 56 2.06 -2.11 -6.01
C PHE A 56 3.15 -1.06 -5.88
N GLU A 57 3.18 -0.14 -6.84
CA GLU A 57 4.06 1.03 -6.75
C GLU A 57 3.28 2.13 -6.09
N ILE A 58 3.82 2.68 -5.03
CA ILE A 58 3.11 3.67 -4.21
C ILE A 58 4.00 4.88 -4.04
N LYS A 59 3.43 6.05 -4.27
CA LYS A 59 4.16 7.29 -4.10
C LYS A 59 3.25 8.31 -3.46
N PHE A 60 3.74 8.95 -2.40
CA PHE A 60 2.95 9.99 -1.73
C PHE A 60 3.88 11.03 -1.12
N TYR A 61 3.28 12.16 -0.75
CA TYR A 61 4.02 13.29 -0.23
C TYR A 61 3.50 13.71 1.13
N GLN A 62 4.44 14.08 1.99
CA GLN A 62 4.12 14.74 3.23
C GLN A 62 5.04 15.95 3.32
N GLY A 63 4.47 17.15 3.21
CA GLY A 63 5.28 18.35 3.11
C GLY A 63 6.17 18.27 1.88
N ASN A 64 7.45 18.50 2.07
CA ASN A 64 8.41 18.41 0.98
C ASN A 64 9.07 17.05 0.86
N MET A 65 8.57 16.07 1.60
CA MET A 65 9.15 14.74 1.56
C MET A 65 8.35 13.87 0.62
N GLU A 66 9.01 13.26 -0.33
CA GLU A 66 8.39 12.30 -1.24
C GLU A 66 8.73 10.89 -0.75
N TYR A 67 7.71 10.05 -0.62
CA TYR A 67 7.89 8.66 -0.21
C TYR A 67 7.57 7.77 -1.39
N GLU A 68 8.42 6.77 -1.61
CA GLU A 68 8.24 5.85 -2.71
C GLU A 68 8.39 4.42 -2.19
N TYR A 69 7.39 3.59 -2.46
CA TYR A 69 7.36 2.23 -1.95
C TYR A 69 7.01 1.24 -3.04
N GLU A 70 7.55 0.04 -2.90
CA GLU A 70 7.03 -1.11 -3.62
C GLU A 70 6.55 -2.11 -2.59
N VAL A 71 5.33 -2.57 -2.76
CA VAL A 71 4.70 -3.50 -1.82
C VAL A 71 4.31 -4.75 -2.58
N ASP A 72 4.67 -5.91 -2.05
CA ASP A 72 4.31 -7.18 -2.67
C ASP A 72 2.79 -7.28 -2.75
N ALA A 73 2.27 -7.51 -3.94
CA ALA A 73 0.83 -7.52 -4.15
C ALA A 73 0.16 -8.75 -3.57
N ASP A 74 0.91 -9.80 -3.29
CA ASP A 74 0.35 -11.01 -2.72
C ASP A 74 0.38 -10.99 -1.21
N THR A 75 1.44 -10.47 -0.62
CA THR A 75 1.66 -10.60 0.83
C THR A 75 1.57 -9.30 1.60
N GLY A 76 1.70 -8.17 0.92
CA GLY A 76 1.75 -6.87 1.60
C GLY A 76 3.12 -6.53 2.15
N ARG A 77 4.13 -7.32 1.80
CA ARG A 77 5.47 -7.10 2.31
C ARG A 77 6.11 -5.91 1.63
N ILE A 78 6.84 -5.11 2.39
CA ILE A 78 7.54 -3.96 1.83
C ILE A 78 8.80 -4.48 1.13
N LEU A 79 8.90 -4.21 -0.17
CA LEU A 79 10.04 -4.66 -0.98
C LEU A 79 11.02 -3.52 -1.23
N LYS A 80 10.53 -2.29 -1.23
CA LYS A 80 11.37 -1.12 -1.44
C LYS A 80 10.78 0.04 -0.67
N ALA A 81 11.63 0.82 -0.04
CA ALA A 81 11.18 1.99 0.71
C ALA A 81 12.22 3.09 0.55
N ASP A 82 11.85 4.16 -0.13
CA ASP A 82 12.71 5.30 -0.35
C ASP A 82 12.02 6.57 0.06
N LYS A 83 12.78 7.56 0.45
CA LYS A 83 12.23 8.89 0.64
C LYS A 83 13.26 9.92 0.28
N ASP A 84 12.78 11.01 -0.32
CA ASP A 84 13.62 12.08 -0.82
C ASP A 84 12.97 13.41 -0.54
N TRP A 85 13.82 14.41 -0.36
CA TRP A 85 13.32 15.78 -0.30
C TRP A 85 13.05 16.28 -1.70
N ASP A 86 11.94 16.93 -1.84
CA ASP A 86 11.54 17.44 -3.16
C ASP A 86 11.99 18.88 -3.37
#